data_2a950b3b380407105b80937ede5f6a9d
#
_entry.id   2a950b3b380407105b80937ede5f6a9d
#
_cell.length_a   1.000
_cell.length_b   1.000
_cell.length_c   1.000
_cell.angle_alpha   90.00
_cell.angle_beta   90.00
_cell.angle_gamma   90.00
#
_symmetry.space_group_name_H-M   'P 1'
#
loop_
_entity.id
_entity.type
_entity.pdbx_description
1 polymer ?
#
loop_
_entity_poly.entity_id
_entity_poly.type
_entity_poly.pdbx_seq_one_letter_code
_entity_poly.pdbx_strand_id
1 'polypeptide(L)'
;GHRVALAALMLTVAAFFWRHLLTSDVLFFRDIASVHYPRAVELRSVLRDGLLPVWNPFEHFGEPVTANPNYLLFYPTTWLAWVLPPAYGFKLHYILHFFVLAAGSFFLARRAGLGPFPCYVAGAVFVFSGPILSLGNFYNLLPTTAWMPLVVLAADYQMRRGGWKGAGVFAAALTLQLFAGEPLTSIASVGLALGWALVFYGDFHAPFWAGANRRVFTRFVSG
;
A
#
# COMPACT_ATOMS: atom_id res chain seq x y z
N GLY A 1 -18.63 15.05 11.68
CA GLY A 1 -18.53 14.76 10.25
C GLY A 1 -17.35 13.85 9.91
N HIS A 2 -17.20 13.48 8.63
CA HIS A 2 -16.15 12.55 8.19
C HIS A 2 -14.73 12.99 8.52
N ARG A 3 -14.44 14.31 8.53
CA ARG A 3 -13.09 14.81 8.91
C ARG A 3 -12.74 14.47 10.35
N VAL A 4 -13.70 14.60 11.28
CA VAL A 4 -13.50 14.26 12.68
C VAL A 4 -13.32 12.74 12.85
N ALA A 5 -14.12 11.93 12.15
CA ALA A 5 -14.00 10.48 12.18
C ALA A 5 -12.66 9.99 11.61
N LEU A 6 -12.16 10.60 10.52
CA LEU A 6 -10.83 10.30 9.99
C LEU A 6 -9.74 10.69 10.98
N ALA A 7 -9.82 11.89 11.57
CA ALA A 7 -8.85 12.33 12.56
C ALA A 7 -8.84 11.39 13.78
N ALA A 8 -10.01 10.98 14.26
CA ALA A 8 -10.12 9.99 15.32
C ALA A 8 -9.48 8.66 14.95
N LEU A 9 -9.67 8.17 13.72
CA LEU A 9 -9.04 6.95 13.24
C LEU A 9 -7.50 7.07 13.21
N MET A 10 -6.98 8.19 12.69
CA MET A 10 -5.53 8.43 12.68
C MET A 10 -4.96 8.49 14.10
N LEU A 11 -5.66 9.14 15.02
CA LEU A 11 -5.28 9.19 16.44
C LEU A 11 -5.31 7.79 17.08
N THR A 12 -6.29 6.96 16.73
CA THR A 12 -6.36 5.57 17.22
C THR A 12 -5.15 4.76 16.75
N VAL A 13 -4.78 4.89 15.46
CA VAL A 13 -3.56 4.24 14.92
C VAL A 13 -2.31 4.78 15.62
N ALA A 14 -2.20 6.10 15.79
CA ALA A 14 -1.07 6.72 16.49
C ALA A 14 -0.98 6.25 17.95
N ALA A 15 -2.12 6.17 18.65
CA ALA A 15 -2.20 5.68 20.01
C ALA A 15 -1.82 4.20 20.14
N PHE A 16 -2.16 3.37 19.16
CA PHE A 16 -1.72 1.97 19.14
C PHE A 16 -0.19 1.83 19.01
N PHE A 17 0.42 2.67 18.16
CA PHE A 17 1.86 2.66 17.93
C PHE A 17 2.63 3.70 18.75
N TRP A 18 2.02 4.37 19.75
CA TRP A 18 2.62 5.50 20.48
C TRP A 18 4.00 5.17 21.04
N ARG A 19 4.14 3.98 21.64
CA ARG A 19 5.41 3.53 22.20
C ARG A 19 6.50 3.44 21.12
N HIS A 20 6.19 2.82 20.00
CA HIS A 20 7.15 2.69 18.89
C HIS A 20 7.48 4.03 18.22
N LEU A 21 6.55 4.99 18.25
CA LEU A 21 6.81 6.33 17.72
C LEU A 21 7.74 7.14 18.61
N LEU A 22 7.64 6.98 19.94
CA LEU A 22 8.36 7.80 20.91
C LEU A 22 9.64 7.16 21.48
N THR A 23 9.84 5.85 21.32
CA THR A 23 11.02 5.14 21.84
C THR A 23 11.96 4.72 20.70
N SER A 24 13.16 4.27 21.07
CA SER A 24 14.10 3.63 20.13
C SER A 24 13.78 2.17 19.82
N ASP A 25 12.68 1.62 20.38
CA ASP A 25 12.26 0.24 20.14
C ASP A 25 12.05 0.00 18.66
N VAL A 26 12.51 -1.14 18.16
CA VAL A 26 12.39 -1.55 16.76
C VAL A 26 11.48 -2.76 16.68
N LEU A 27 10.66 -2.82 15.63
CA LEU A 27 9.99 -4.06 15.27
C LEU A 27 11.04 -5.05 14.74
N PHE A 28 11.39 -6.04 15.54
CA PHE A 28 12.50 -6.94 15.26
C PHE A 28 12.06 -8.40 15.45
N PHE A 29 11.51 -9.00 14.39
CA PHE A 29 11.00 -10.36 14.43
C PHE A 29 11.18 -11.08 13.09
N ARG A 30 11.59 -12.35 13.11
CA ARG A 30 11.74 -13.25 11.96
C ARG A 30 12.55 -12.59 10.81
N ASP A 31 11.98 -12.52 9.61
CA ASP A 31 12.63 -12.03 8.39
C ASP A 31 13.03 -10.56 8.47
N ILE A 32 12.36 -9.78 9.32
CA ILE A 32 12.79 -8.40 9.62
C ILE A 32 14.20 -8.40 10.19
N ALA A 33 14.45 -9.26 11.16
CA ALA A 33 15.72 -9.33 11.88
C ALA A 33 16.83 -9.94 11.01
N SER A 34 16.52 -11.03 10.29
CA SER A 34 17.52 -11.85 9.61
C SER A 34 17.80 -11.40 8.15
N VAL A 35 16.86 -10.72 7.52
CA VAL A 35 16.94 -10.38 6.08
C VAL A 35 16.80 -8.88 5.84
N HIS A 36 15.64 -8.29 6.18
CA HIS A 36 15.30 -6.96 5.69
C HIS A 36 16.07 -5.84 6.38
N TYR A 37 16.28 -5.94 7.69
CA TYR A 37 17.04 -4.92 8.41
C TYR A 37 18.53 -4.91 8.05
N PRO A 38 19.24 -6.05 8.00
CA PRO A 38 20.61 -6.10 7.49
C PRO A 38 20.75 -5.51 6.08
N ARG A 39 19.83 -5.85 5.16
CA ARG A 39 19.80 -5.28 3.80
C ARG A 39 19.65 -3.75 3.81
N ALA A 40 18.77 -3.21 4.66
CA ALA A 40 18.57 -1.76 4.77
C ALA A 40 19.84 -1.04 5.28
N VAL A 41 20.57 -1.66 6.22
CA VAL A 41 21.84 -1.15 6.74
C VAL A 41 22.92 -1.18 5.67
N GLU A 42 23.03 -2.26 4.93
CA GLU A 42 23.98 -2.43 3.82
C GLU A 42 23.73 -1.41 2.71
N LEU A 43 22.48 -1.32 2.21
CA LEU A 43 22.11 -0.34 1.20
C LEU A 43 22.47 1.09 1.61
N ARG A 44 22.24 1.43 2.89
CA ARG A 44 22.63 2.72 3.42
C ARG A 44 24.13 2.94 3.38
N SER A 45 24.93 1.93 3.70
CA SER A 45 26.40 2.03 3.65
C SER A 45 26.88 2.33 2.24
N VAL A 46 26.42 1.54 1.26
CA VAL A 46 26.76 1.72 -0.16
C VAL A 46 26.39 3.11 -0.67
N LEU A 47 25.19 3.61 -0.31
CA LEU A 47 24.76 4.96 -0.70
C LEU A 47 25.58 6.07 -0.03
N ARG A 48 26.03 5.89 1.22
CA ARG A 48 26.88 6.85 1.93
C ARG A 48 28.26 6.96 1.29
N ASP A 49 28.75 5.86 0.74
CA ASP A 49 30.01 5.81 -0.01
C ASP A 49 29.88 6.41 -1.43
N GLY A 50 28.71 6.97 -1.75
CA GLY A 50 28.40 7.60 -3.05
C GLY A 50 28.18 6.60 -4.18
N LEU A 51 28.00 5.31 -3.86
CA LEU A 51 27.79 4.24 -4.82
C LEU A 51 26.31 3.93 -4.98
N LEU A 52 25.91 3.49 -6.17
CA LEU A 52 24.57 2.96 -6.40
C LEU A 52 24.52 1.48 -5.99
N PRO A 53 23.51 1.06 -5.20
CA PRO A 53 23.39 -0.32 -4.76
C PRO A 53 22.79 -1.19 -5.88
N VAL A 54 23.62 -1.56 -6.86
CA VAL A 54 23.20 -2.40 -8.00
C VAL A 54 23.40 -3.89 -7.75
N TRP A 55 24.37 -4.24 -6.91
CA TRP A 55 24.77 -5.62 -6.65
C TRP A 55 25.03 -5.84 -5.17
N ASN A 56 24.46 -6.92 -4.60
CA ASN A 56 24.78 -7.39 -3.25
C ASN A 56 25.67 -8.63 -3.34
N PRO A 57 26.95 -8.56 -2.93
CA PRO A 57 27.85 -9.70 -3.00
C PRO A 57 27.71 -10.68 -1.82
N PHE A 58 26.96 -10.31 -0.76
CA PHE A 58 26.91 -11.05 0.50
C PHE A 58 25.77 -12.08 0.56
N GLU A 59 24.80 -11.99 -0.33
CA GLU A 59 23.67 -12.91 -0.38
C GLU A 59 23.69 -13.77 -1.65
N HIS A 60 23.34 -15.06 -1.52
CA HIS A 60 23.15 -15.99 -2.65
C HIS A 60 24.33 -16.05 -3.62
N PHE A 61 25.58 -15.91 -3.16
CA PHE A 61 26.79 -15.78 -3.98
C PHE A 61 26.81 -14.53 -4.89
N GLY A 62 26.01 -13.55 -4.54
CA GLY A 62 25.81 -12.30 -5.25
C GLY A 62 24.49 -12.23 -6.01
N GLU A 63 23.73 -11.16 -5.77
CA GLU A 63 22.45 -10.94 -6.44
C GLU A 63 22.26 -9.49 -6.89
N PRO A 64 21.51 -9.24 -7.98
CA PRO A 64 21.20 -7.91 -8.44
C PRO A 64 20.13 -7.26 -7.54
N VAL A 65 20.50 -6.22 -6.81
CA VAL A 65 19.59 -5.47 -5.92
C VAL A 65 18.41 -4.86 -6.67
N THR A 66 18.67 -4.32 -7.86
CA THR A 66 17.65 -3.66 -8.69
C THR A 66 16.60 -4.62 -9.26
N ALA A 67 16.94 -5.89 -9.42
CA ALA A 67 16.05 -6.92 -9.96
C ALA A 67 15.28 -7.69 -8.88
N ASN A 68 15.69 -7.59 -7.62
CA ASN A 68 15.01 -8.28 -6.52
C ASN A 68 13.98 -7.34 -5.86
N PRO A 69 12.67 -7.59 -6.02
CA PRO A 69 11.61 -6.73 -5.48
C PRO A 69 11.63 -6.65 -3.95
N ASN A 70 12.23 -7.62 -3.26
CA ASN A 70 12.30 -7.63 -1.79
C ASN A 70 13.20 -6.54 -1.19
N TYR A 71 14.03 -5.87 -2.01
CA TYR A 71 14.77 -4.70 -1.56
C TYR A 71 13.91 -3.43 -1.50
N LEU A 72 12.78 -3.40 -2.19
CA LEU A 72 11.93 -2.21 -2.31
C LEU A 72 12.72 -0.96 -2.69
N LEU A 73 13.73 -1.11 -3.54
CA LEU A 73 14.71 -0.06 -3.85
C LEU A 73 14.05 1.23 -4.36
N PHE A 74 13.02 1.08 -5.20
CA PHE A 74 12.29 2.20 -5.82
C PHE A 74 11.07 2.66 -5.01
N TYR A 75 10.85 2.08 -3.84
CA TYR A 75 9.71 2.41 -3.01
C TYR A 75 10.03 3.55 -2.04
N PRO A 76 9.30 4.68 -2.08
CA PRO A 76 9.74 5.92 -1.41
C PRO A 76 9.94 5.80 0.11
N THR A 77 9.11 5.02 0.81
CA THR A 77 9.23 4.88 2.26
C THR A 77 10.44 4.07 2.71
N THR A 78 11.01 3.26 1.83
CA THR A 78 12.28 2.55 2.08
C THR A 78 13.43 3.53 2.25
N TRP A 79 13.40 4.66 1.54
CA TRP A 79 14.43 5.70 1.61
C TRP A 79 14.54 6.35 2.99
N LEU A 80 13.52 6.22 3.84
CA LEU A 80 13.58 6.68 5.22
C LEU A 80 14.71 6.00 6.00
N ALA A 81 14.95 4.71 5.77
CA ALA A 81 16.06 3.98 6.40
C ALA A 81 17.44 4.42 5.89
N TRP A 82 17.50 5.08 4.73
CA TRP A 82 18.76 5.61 4.18
C TRP A 82 19.10 6.99 4.74
N VAL A 83 18.10 7.83 4.95
CA VAL A 83 18.27 9.22 5.44
C VAL A 83 18.32 9.28 6.97
N LEU A 84 17.40 8.59 7.63
CA LEU A 84 17.30 8.53 9.10
C LEU A 84 18.21 7.43 9.67
N PRO A 85 18.44 7.37 10.99
CA PRO A 85 19.03 6.19 11.61
C PRO A 85 18.25 4.94 11.17
N PRO A 86 18.92 3.84 10.70
CA PRO A 86 18.26 2.72 10.05
C PRO A 86 17.09 2.14 10.84
N ALA A 87 17.29 1.93 12.13
CA ALA A 87 16.25 1.43 13.03
C ALA A 87 15.00 2.29 13.05
N TYR A 88 15.16 3.62 13.08
CA TYR A 88 14.04 4.55 13.10
C TYR A 88 13.34 4.66 11.73
N GLY A 89 14.12 4.80 10.66
CA GLY A 89 13.58 4.85 9.31
C GLY A 89 12.84 3.57 8.91
N PHE A 90 13.39 2.43 9.29
CA PHE A 90 12.79 1.12 9.08
C PHE A 90 11.45 0.98 9.81
N LYS A 91 11.40 1.37 11.09
CA LYS A 91 10.19 1.40 11.89
C LYS A 91 9.11 2.32 11.31
N LEU A 92 9.49 3.52 10.89
CA LEU A 92 8.57 4.47 10.27
C LEU A 92 7.97 3.92 8.96
N HIS A 93 8.75 3.19 8.17
CA HIS A 93 8.25 2.51 6.98
C HIS A 93 7.02 1.65 7.33
N TYR A 94 7.08 0.82 8.38
CA TYR A 94 5.95 0.01 8.79
C TYR A 94 4.77 0.84 9.29
N ILE A 95 5.01 1.73 10.24
CA ILE A 95 3.94 2.49 10.90
C ILE A 95 3.17 3.35 9.90
N LEU A 96 3.86 3.98 8.94
CA LEU A 96 3.23 4.78 7.89
C LEU A 96 2.22 3.96 7.07
N HIS A 97 2.48 2.67 6.83
CA HIS A 97 1.58 1.84 6.05
C HIS A 97 0.29 1.48 6.79
N PHE A 98 0.29 1.42 8.12
CA PHE A 98 -0.95 1.32 8.89
C PHE A 98 -1.81 2.59 8.74
N PHE A 99 -1.20 3.77 8.69
CA PHE A 99 -1.92 5.02 8.40
C PHE A 99 -2.47 5.05 6.97
N VAL A 100 -1.68 4.62 5.99
CA VAL A 100 -2.12 4.54 4.58
C VAL A 100 -3.31 3.59 4.45
N LEU A 101 -3.23 2.42 5.08
CA LEU A 101 -4.31 1.44 5.08
C LEU A 101 -5.58 1.96 5.75
N ALA A 102 -5.44 2.60 6.92
CA ALA A 102 -6.55 3.21 7.63
C ALA A 102 -7.26 4.28 6.79
N ALA A 103 -6.48 5.20 6.21
CA ALA A 103 -7.02 6.25 5.35
C ALA A 103 -7.69 5.68 4.10
N GLY A 104 -7.02 4.75 3.42
CA GLY A 104 -7.55 4.10 2.22
C GLY A 104 -8.88 3.39 2.49
N SER A 105 -8.95 2.59 3.55
CA SER A 105 -10.16 1.86 3.95
C SER A 105 -11.29 2.81 4.35
N PHE A 106 -10.97 3.87 5.09
CA PHE A 106 -11.93 4.92 5.44
C PHE A 106 -12.53 5.58 4.19
N PHE A 107 -11.69 5.98 3.24
CA PHE A 107 -12.16 6.63 2.02
C PHE A 107 -12.93 5.68 1.11
N LEU A 108 -12.57 4.40 1.08
CA LEU A 108 -13.30 3.39 0.32
C LEU A 108 -14.69 3.17 0.92
N ALA A 109 -14.80 3.05 2.24
CA ALA A 109 -16.07 2.95 2.96
C ALA A 109 -16.95 4.20 2.74
N ARG A 110 -16.34 5.40 2.80
CA ARG A 110 -17.03 6.64 2.47
C ARG A 110 -17.52 6.68 1.03
N ARG A 111 -16.73 6.16 0.10
CA ARG A 111 -17.10 6.07 -1.32
C ARG A 111 -18.27 5.11 -1.53
N ALA A 112 -18.38 4.05 -0.73
CA ALA A 112 -19.54 3.16 -0.69
C ALA A 112 -20.80 3.78 -0.08
N GLY A 113 -20.75 5.05 0.35
CA GLY A 113 -21.91 5.78 0.89
C GLY A 113 -22.07 5.66 2.40
N LEU A 114 -21.10 5.11 3.13
CA LEU A 114 -21.19 4.96 4.57
C LEU A 114 -21.03 6.29 5.32
N GLY A 115 -21.74 6.41 6.44
CA GLY A 115 -21.64 7.55 7.35
C GLY A 115 -20.30 7.64 8.08
N PRO A 116 -20.04 8.74 8.83
CA PRO A 116 -18.74 8.96 9.48
C PRO A 116 -18.30 7.85 10.43
N PHE A 117 -19.20 7.41 11.31
CA PHE A 117 -18.88 6.36 12.28
C PHE A 117 -18.66 4.98 11.64
N PRO A 118 -19.51 4.47 10.73
CA PRO A 118 -19.20 3.26 9.96
C PRO A 118 -17.88 3.33 9.17
N CYS A 119 -17.49 4.48 8.62
CA CYS A 119 -16.19 4.65 7.96
C CYS A 119 -15.02 4.48 8.94
N TYR A 120 -15.14 5.06 10.16
CA TYR A 120 -14.16 4.87 11.23
C TYR A 120 -14.05 3.39 11.60
N VAL A 121 -15.18 2.73 11.84
CA VAL A 121 -15.21 1.30 12.20
C VAL A 121 -14.59 0.43 11.10
N ALA A 122 -14.95 0.66 9.85
CA ALA A 122 -14.38 -0.08 8.71
C ALA A 122 -12.84 0.06 8.65
N GLY A 123 -12.32 1.28 8.79
CA GLY A 123 -10.88 1.54 8.84
C GLY A 123 -10.21 0.87 10.04
N ALA A 124 -10.78 1.01 11.24
CA ALA A 124 -10.23 0.42 12.46
C ALA A 124 -10.23 -1.11 12.43
N VAL A 125 -11.36 -1.73 12.08
CA VAL A 125 -11.48 -3.19 11.98
C VAL A 125 -10.48 -3.76 10.97
N PHE A 126 -10.33 -3.10 9.82
CA PHE A 126 -9.39 -3.59 8.81
C PHE A 126 -7.94 -3.48 9.29
N VAL A 127 -7.53 -2.31 9.80
CA VAL A 127 -6.15 -2.07 10.27
C VAL A 127 -5.77 -2.95 11.45
N PHE A 128 -6.66 -3.12 12.42
CA PHE A 128 -6.39 -3.90 13.64
C PHE A 128 -6.81 -5.36 13.55
N SER A 129 -7.19 -5.84 12.36
CA SER A 129 -7.47 -7.25 12.15
C SER A 129 -6.22 -8.10 12.33
N GLY A 130 -6.38 -9.32 12.86
CA GLY A 130 -5.27 -10.26 13.07
C GLY A 130 -4.41 -10.48 11.81
N PRO A 131 -5.01 -10.75 10.63
CA PRO A 131 -4.25 -10.87 9.39
C PRO A 131 -3.36 -9.67 9.10
N ILE A 132 -3.89 -8.44 9.18
CA ILE A 132 -3.13 -7.22 8.89
C ILE A 132 -2.01 -6.99 9.90
N LEU A 133 -2.27 -7.18 11.19
CA LEU A 133 -1.21 -7.05 12.21
C LEU A 133 -0.09 -8.08 11.99
N SER A 134 -0.45 -9.29 11.55
CA SER A 134 0.54 -10.33 11.21
C SER A 134 1.41 -9.96 10.01
N LEU A 135 0.93 -9.14 9.08
CA LEU A 135 1.72 -8.64 7.95
C LEU A 135 2.86 -7.71 8.39
N GLY A 136 2.82 -7.18 9.62
CA GLY A 136 3.94 -6.44 10.21
C GLY A 136 5.25 -7.23 10.27
N ASN A 137 5.21 -8.56 10.06
CA ASN A 137 6.39 -9.41 9.96
C ASN A 137 7.02 -9.46 8.55
N PHE A 138 6.34 -8.91 7.53
CA PHE A 138 6.76 -8.99 6.14
C PHE A 138 6.97 -7.61 5.57
N TYR A 139 8.19 -7.33 5.13
CA TYR A 139 8.63 -6.00 4.69
C TYR A 139 7.89 -5.50 3.46
N ASN A 140 7.53 -6.39 2.54
CA ASN A 140 6.86 -6.10 1.28
C ASN A 140 5.33 -6.29 1.33
N LEU A 141 4.83 -7.26 2.10
CA LEU A 141 3.41 -7.60 2.12
C LEU A 141 2.54 -6.51 2.76
N LEU A 142 2.98 -5.94 3.89
CA LEU A 142 2.23 -4.88 4.56
C LEU A 142 2.10 -3.62 3.69
N PRO A 143 3.21 -3.07 3.11
CA PRO A 143 3.10 -1.93 2.20
C PRO A 143 2.20 -2.19 1.01
N THR A 144 2.38 -3.33 0.33
CA THR A 144 1.56 -3.67 -0.84
C THR A 144 0.08 -3.78 -0.48
N THR A 145 -0.24 -4.41 0.67
CA THR A 145 -1.63 -4.51 1.16
C THR A 145 -2.20 -3.13 1.54
N ALA A 146 -1.39 -2.24 2.07
CA ALA A 146 -1.82 -0.90 2.46
C ALA A 146 -2.30 -0.06 1.26
N TRP A 147 -1.77 -0.30 0.07
CA TRP A 147 -2.21 0.34 -1.17
C TRP A 147 -3.51 -0.21 -1.74
N MET A 148 -3.91 -1.43 -1.36
CA MET A 148 -5.08 -2.11 -1.94
C MET A 148 -6.36 -1.25 -1.96
N PRO A 149 -6.81 -0.63 -0.86
CA PRO A 149 -7.99 0.24 -0.89
C PRO A 149 -7.82 1.47 -1.77
N LEU A 150 -6.59 2.01 -1.85
CA LEU A 150 -6.28 3.18 -2.67
C LEU A 150 -6.27 2.85 -4.16
N VAL A 151 -5.81 1.65 -4.56
CA VAL A 151 -5.89 1.16 -5.95
C VAL A 151 -7.35 1.02 -6.37
N VAL A 152 -8.22 0.47 -5.52
CA VAL A 152 -9.66 0.38 -5.80
C VAL A 152 -10.29 1.77 -5.92
N LEU A 153 -9.92 2.72 -5.04
CA LEU A 153 -10.38 4.11 -5.13
C LEU A 153 -9.90 4.82 -6.40
N ALA A 154 -8.66 4.57 -6.80
CA ALA A 154 -8.10 5.15 -8.03
C ALA A 154 -8.78 4.59 -9.28
N ALA A 155 -9.09 3.29 -9.29
CA ALA A 155 -9.90 2.67 -10.35
C ALA A 155 -11.32 3.26 -10.39
N ASP A 156 -11.98 3.42 -9.23
CA ASP A 156 -13.28 4.09 -9.13
C ASP A 156 -13.22 5.54 -9.63
N TYR A 157 -12.15 6.25 -9.33
CA TYR A 157 -11.94 7.61 -9.83
C TYR A 157 -11.82 7.64 -11.37
N GLN A 158 -11.03 6.71 -11.94
CA GLN A 158 -10.91 6.53 -13.39
C GLN A 158 -12.29 6.25 -14.04
N MET A 159 -13.05 5.33 -13.47
CA MET A 159 -14.38 4.98 -14.02
C MET A 159 -15.37 6.15 -14.00
N ARG A 160 -15.29 7.02 -12.98
CA ARG A 160 -16.18 8.19 -12.88
C ARG A 160 -15.76 9.36 -13.76
N ARG A 161 -14.48 9.63 -13.83
CA ARG A 161 -13.96 10.84 -14.49
C ARG A 161 -13.52 10.57 -15.92
N GLY A 162 -12.98 9.35 -16.18
CA GLY A 162 -12.34 9.02 -17.45
C GLY A 162 -11.09 9.86 -17.72
N GLY A 163 -10.58 9.73 -18.94
CA GLY A 163 -9.50 10.55 -19.46
C GLY A 163 -8.15 10.33 -18.80
N TRP A 164 -7.14 11.06 -19.27
CA TRP A 164 -5.74 10.89 -18.86
C TRP A 164 -5.47 11.14 -17.37
N LYS A 165 -6.22 12.05 -16.75
CA LYS A 165 -6.06 12.32 -15.30
C LYS A 165 -6.45 11.13 -14.46
N GLY A 166 -7.56 10.48 -14.78
CA GLY A 166 -8.00 9.28 -14.08
C GLY A 166 -7.03 8.12 -14.31
N ALA A 167 -6.63 7.88 -15.56
CA ALA A 167 -5.63 6.87 -15.92
C ALA A 167 -4.31 7.09 -15.18
N GLY A 168 -3.83 8.33 -15.11
CA GLY A 168 -2.61 8.68 -14.39
C GLY A 168 -2.69 8.40 -12.89
N VAL A 169 -3.83 8.73 -12.23
CA VAL A 169 -4.03 8.45 -10.81
C VAL A 169 -4.05 6.93 -10.55
N PHE A 170 -4.74 6.16 -11.39
CA PHE A 170 -4.79 4.71 -11.27
C PHE A 170 -3.40 4.08 -11.51
N ALA A 171 -2.72 4.50 -12.58
CA ALA A 171 -1.37 4.04 -12.89
C ALA A 171 -0.38 4.36 -11.75
N ALA A 172 -0.43 5.58 -11.18
CA ALA A 172 0.43 5.97 -10.07
C ALA A 172 0.18 5.11 -8.82
N ALA A 173 -1.08 4.88 -8.44
CA ALA A 173 -1.42 4.04 -7.30
C ALA A 173 -0.94 2.60 -7.49
N LEU A 174 -1.16 2.02 -8.68
CA LEU A 174 -0.73 0.66 -9.00
C LEU A 174 0.80 0.55 -9.07
N THR A 175 1.49 1.55 -9.63
CA THR A 175 2.96 1.59 -9.69
C THR A 175 3.56 1.62 -8.28
N LEU A 176 3.02 2.46 -7.39
CA LEU A 176 3.49 2.51 -6.00
C LEU A 176 3.23 1.18 -5.27
N GLN A 177 2.10 0.54 -5.54
CA GLN A 177 1.82 -0.79 -5.01
C GLN A 177 2.78 -1.85 -5.53
N LEU A 178 3.10 -1.84 -6.83
CA LEU A 178 4.07 -2.78 -7.44
C LEU A 178 5.47 -2.58 -6.87
N PHE A 179 5.90 -1.33 -6.67
CA PHE A 179 7.18 -1.01 -6.04
C PHE A 179 7.27 -1.39 -4.57
N ALA A 180 6.13 -1.61 -3.91
CA ALA A 180 6.07 -2.18 -2.57
C ALA A 180 6.43 -3.68 -2.53
N GLY A 181 6.69 -4.32 -3.68
CA GLY A 181 7.49 -5.54 -3.81
C GLY A 181 6.71 -6.86 -3.74
N GLU A 182 5.37 -6.85 -3.74
CA GLU A 182 4.57 -8.09 -3.71
C GLU A 182 3.56 -8.13 -4.86
N PRO A 183 3.88 -8.83 -5.98
CA PRO A 183 3.06 -8.82 -7.19
C PRO A 183 1.69 -9.49 -7.04
N LEU A 184 1.59 -10.57 -6.25
CA LEU A 184 0.32 -11.32 -6.10
C LEU A 184 -0.76 -10.47 -5.45
N THR A 185 -0.40 -9.70 -4.41
CA THR A 185 -1.30 -8.74 -3.76
C THR A 185 -1.73 -7.63 -4.73
N SER A 186 -0.82 -7.20 -5.62
CA SER A 186 -1.14 -6.22 -6.66
C SER A 186 -2.16 -6.77 -7.68
N ILE A 187 -2.01 -8.03 -8.10
CA ILE A 187 -2.99 -8.72 -8.94
C ILE A 187 -4.34 -8.83 -8.23
N ALA A 188 -4.34 -9.21 -6.95
CA ALA A 188 -5.56 -9.25 -6.14
C ALA A 188 -6.25 -7.89 -6.05
N SER A 189 -5.48 -6.79 -5.93
CA SER A 189 -6.02 -5.43 -5.91
C SER A 189 -6.72 -5.06 -7.20
N VAL A 190 -6.18 -5.46 -8.36
CA VAL A 190 -6.83 -5.29 -9.66
C VAL A 190 -8.12 -6.11 -9.72
N GLY A 191 -8.09 -7.35 -9.23
CA GLY A 191 -9.30 -8.19 -9.13
C GLY A 191 -10.39 -7.55 -8.27
N LEU A 192 -10.01 -6.96 -7.12
CA LEU A 192 -10.94 -6.21 -6.27
C LEU A 192 -11.47 -4.95 -6.95
N ALA A 193 -10.64 -4.24 -7.70
CA ALA A 193 -11.06 -3.08 -8.47
C ALA A 193 -12.08 -3.45 -9.57
N LEU A 194 -11.89 -4.59 -10.23
CA LEU A 194 -12.87 -5.14 -11.18
C LEU A 194 -14.16 -5.54 -10.48
N GLY A 195 -14.09 -6.23 -9.34
CA GLY A 195 -15.27 -6.55 -8.51
C GLY A 195 -16.03 -5.30 -8.08
N TRP A 196 -15.32 -4.27 -7.63
CA TRP A 196 -15.90 -2.95 -7.32
C TRP A 196 -16.60 -2.34 -8.54
N ALA A 197 -15.95 -2.41 -9.71
CA ALA A 197 -16.53 -1.92 -10.96
C ALA A 197 -17.84 -2.63 -11.29
N LEU A 198 -17.86 -3.94 -11.17
CA LEU A 198 -19.07 -4.74 -11.42
C LEU A 198 -20.21 -4.37 -10.47
N VAL A 199 -19.91 -4.19 -9.17
CA VAL A 199 -20.94 -3.88 -8.16
C VAL A 199 -21.50 -2.47 -8.35
N PHE A 200 -20.66 -1.46 -8.60
CA PHE A 200 -21.09 -0.07 -8.61
C PHE A 200 -21.41 0.50 -10.00
N TYR A 201 -20.97 -0.16 -11.07
CA TYR A 201 -21.15 0.31 -12.45
C TYR A 201 -21.69 -0.77 -13.40
N GLY A 202 -21.75 -2.02 -12.96
CA GLY A 202 -22.36 -3.12 -13.72
C GLY A 202 -23.87 -2.98 -13.74
N ASP A 203 -24.44 -3.14 -14.91
CA ASP A 203 -25.89 -3.27 -15.07
C ASP A 203 -26.26 -4.76 -14.99
N PHE A 204 -26.52 -5.25 -13.78
CA PHE A 204 -26.83 -6.65 -13.54
C PHE A 204 -28.19 -7.10 -14.15
N HIS A 205 -29.03 -6.14 -14.61
CA HIS A 205 -30.29 -6.43 -15.28
C HIS A 205 -30.14 -6.60 -16.78
N ALA A 206 -29.02 -6.17 -17.35
CA ALA A 206 -28.73 -6.40 -18.76
C ALA A 206 -27.94 -7.71 -18.93
N PRO A 207 -28.33 -8.59 -19.87
CA PRO A 207 -27.56 -9.80 -20.17
C PRO A 207 -26.13 -9.38 -20.58
N PHE A 208 -25.13 -10.19 -20.19
CA PHE A 208 -23.69 -9.92 -20.36
C PHE A 208 -23.28 -9.46 -21.77
N TRP A 209 -24.06 -9.85 -22.79
CA TRP A 209 -23.87 -9.47 -24.21
C TRP A 209 -24.64 -8.22 -24.65
N ALA A 210 -25.55 -7.67 -23.81
CA ALA A 210 -26.33 -6.49 -24.15
C ALA A 210 -25.54 -5.23 -23.81
N GLY A 211 -24.71 -4.77 -24.70
CA GLY A 211 -24.08 -3.45 -24.83
C GLY A 211 -23.86 -2.50 -23.62
N ALA A 212 -24.58 -2.64 -22.52
CA ALA A 212 -24.49 -1.81 -21.33
C ALA A 212 -23.14 -1.97 -20.61
N ASN A 213 -22.61 -3.20 -20.53
CA ASN A 213 -21.28 -3.47 -19.97
C ASN A 213 -20.13 -2.96 -20.86
N ARG A 214 -20.39 -2.67 -22.14
CA ARG A 214 -19.42 -2.03 -23.03
C ARG A 214 -19.01 -0.64 -22.55
N ARG A 215 -19.90 0.12 -21.91
CA ARG A 215 -19.59 1.50 -21.47
C ARG A 215 -18.61 1.55 -20.33
N VAL A 216 -18.61 0.55 -19.45
CA VAL A 216 -17.64 0.47 -18.34
C VAL A 216 -16.28 0.06 -18.88
N PHE A 217 -16.24 -0.96 -19.74
CA PHE A 217 -15.00 -1.49 -20.32
C PHE A 217 -14.36 -0.52 -21.31
N THR A 218 -15.17 0.14 -22.17
CA THR A 218 -14.67 1.13 -23.12
C THR A 218 -14.16 2.39 -22.43
N ARG A 219 -14.78 2.85 -21.34
CA ARG A 219 -14.24 3.99 -20.55
C ARG A 219 -12.95 3.65 -19.83
N PHE A 220 -12.72 2.39 -19.51
CA PHE A 220 -11.47 1.92 -18.89
C PHE A 220 -10.31 1.83 -19.91
N VAL A 221 -10.64 1.45 -21.16
CA VAL A 221 -9.64 1.20 -22.22
C VAL A 221 -9.44 2.39 -23.16
N SER A 222 -10.47 3.22 -23.36
CA SER A 222 -10.46 4.34 -24.31
C SER A 222 -10.21 5.71 -23.66
N GLY A 223 -10.03 5.78 -22.36
CA GLY A 223 -9.59 6.99 -21.64
C GLY A 223 -8.11 7.02 -21.56
#